data_294208885c06f0562730cf3fa82e20df
#
_entry.id   294208885c06f0562730cf3fa82e20df
#
_cell.length_a   1.000
_cell.length_b   1.000
_cell.length_c   1.000
_cell.angle_alpha   90.00
_cell.angle_beta   90.00
_cell.angle_gamma   90.00
#
_symmetry.space_group_name_H-M   'P 1'
#
loop_
_entity.id
_entity.type
_entity.pdbx_description
1 polymer ?
#
loop_
_entity_poly.entity_id
_entity_poly.type
_entity_poly.pdbx_seq_one_letter_code
_entity_poly.pdbx_strand_id
1 'polypeptide(L)'
;KSKQIFYGDKKLTADLVYADSTFFGLFSFKILDGDRDRLLEDPYSAVVSESFARKIFGNDDPIGKSLRISDSTSVMVTGVMEDINRSVIPNADLLVRIERVTEFNQSLSKTNPGNAGSCVSFLLLKPGMDLKGRTDEIQSFFKERYWIYRYDFVKEARVVPLSDIYFGNTASHSLNQGDKRFSLVLMSVGILILIFAIINYINLTVAQAGQRAKEMATRRLLGSSRVELFLRLMLEATFLTVVSFAIGLMFAKAALPYANDLLQVRLTFDVLATPLWIGAILLFIVLTGALSGV
;
A
#
# COMPACT_ATOMS: atom_id res chain seq x y z
N LYS A 1 17.33 -0.10 1.48
CA LYS A 1 18.24 1.05 1.64
C LYS A 1 18.73 1.51 0.29
N SER A 2 18.66 2.82 0.03
CA SER A 2 19.12 3.42 -1.22
C SER A 2 20.64 3.27 -1.39
N LYS A 3 21.04 2.80 -2.56
CA LYS A 3 22.44 2.59 -2.97
C LYS A 3 22.66 3.14 -4.37
N GLN A 4 23.91 3.47 -4.65
CA GLN A 4 24.31 3.86 -6.00
C GLN A 4 24.60 2.62 -6.83
N ILE A 5 23.92 2.51 -7.96
CA ILE A 5 24.04 1.40 -8.92
C ILE A 5 24.64 1.97 -10.19
N PHE A 6 25.57 1.21 -10.80
CA PHE A 6 26.27 1.62 -12.00
C PHE A 6 25.97 0.64 -13.14
N TYR A 7 25.71 1.18 -14.31
CA TYR A 7 25.58 0.44 -15.57
C TYR A 7 26.35 1.20 -16.66
N GLY A 8 27.50 0.71 -17.07
CA GLY A 8 28.44 1.47 -17.90
C GLY A 8 28.80 2.81 -17.20
N ASP A 9 28.59 3.91 -17.91
CA ASP A 9 28.81 5.28 -17.39
C ASP A 9 27.60 5.84 -16.63
N LYS A 10 26.46 5.15 -16.66
CA LYS A 10 25.27 5.60 -15.93
C LYS A 10 25.38 5.27 -14.45
N LYS A 11 25.01 6.24 -13.62
CA LYS A 11 24.95 6.13 -12.16
C LYS A 11 23.59 6.55 -11.68
N LEU A 12 22.88 5.64 -11.00
CA LEU A 12 21.55 5.86 -10.47
C LEU A 12 21.47 5.42 -9.01
N THR A 13 20.64 6.10 -8.25
CA THR A 13 20.29 5.66 -6.90
C THR A 13 19.13 4.69 -7.00
N ALA A 14 19.24 3.54 -6.35
CA ALA A 14 18.21 2.50 -6.31
C ALA A 14 17.98 2.01 -4.88
N ASP A 15 16.76 1.64 -4.59
CA ASP A 15 16.39 1.02 -3.34
C ASP A 15 16.63 -0.50 -3.42
N LEU A 16 17.66 -0.96 -2.67
CA LEU A 16 18.01 -2.37 -2.60
C LEU A 16 17.29 -3.06 -1.46
N VAL A 17 16.69 -4.21 -1.80
CA VAL A 17 16.19 -5.20 -0.85
C VAL A 17 16.95 -6.49 -1.03
N TYR A 18 17.40 -7.07 0.08
CA TYR A 18 18.10 -8.34 0.09
C TYR A 18 17.10 -9.45 0.43
N ALA A 19 17.04 -10.46 -0.41
CA ALA A 19 16.13 -11.59 -0.28
C ALA A 19 16.86 -12.92 -0.47
N ASP A 20 16.32 -13.98 0.10
CA ASP A 20 16.81 -15.33 -0.18
C ASP A 20 16.21 -15.90 -1.47
N SER A 21 16.66 -17.09 -1.87
CA SER A 21 16.18 -17.75 -3.10
C SER A 21 14.70 -18.14 -3.05
N THR A 22 14.11 -18.23 -1.86
CA THR A 22 12.72 -18.67 -1.67
C THR A 22 11.71 -17.53 -1.76
N PHE A 23 12.18 -16.29 -1.90
CA PHE A 23 11.35 -15.09 -1.88
C PHE A 23 10.17 -15.15 -2.86
N PHE A 24 10.42 -15.49 -4.11
CA PHE A 24 9.38 -15.59 -5.14
C PHE A 24 8.51 -16.85 -5.01
N GLY A 25 8.97 -17.85 -4.28
CA GLY A 25 8.15 -19.00 -3.88
C GLY A 25 7.17 -18.66 -2.76
N LEU A 26 7.56 -17.73 -1.88
CA LEU A 26 6.73 -17.30 -0.75
C LEU A 26 5.74 -16.20 -1.13
N PHE A 27 6.18 -15.21 -1.92
CA PHE A 27 5.39 -14.06 -2.31
C PHE A 27 4.96 -14.12 -3.78
N SER A 28 3.69 -13.80 -4.05
CA SER A 28 3.09 -13.86 -5.40
C SER A 28 3.29 -12.57 -6.19
N PHE A 29 4.45 -11.91 -6.08
CA PHE A 29 4.75 -10.75 -6.92
C PHE A 29 4.75 -11.13 -8.40
N LYS A 30 4.21 -10.25 -9.23
CA LYS A 30 4.12 -10.51 -10.66
C LYS A 30 5.47 -10.33 -11.32
N ILE A 31 5.91 -11.37 -12.02
CA ILE A 31 7.10 -11.36 -12.84
C ILE A 31 6.69 -11.00 -14.26
N LEU A 32 7.35 -10.02 -14.83
CA LEU A 32 7.10 -9.53 -16.18
C LEU A 32 7.99 -10.22 -17.18
N ASP A 33 9.22 -10.54 -16.76
CA ASP A 33 10.20 -11.25 -17.59
C ASP A 33 11.16 -12.06 -16.71
N GLY A 34 11.64 -13.20 -17.21
CA GLY A 34 12.50 -14.14 -16.49
C GLY A 34 11.77 -15.38 -15.97
N ASP A 35 12.54 -16.40 -15.62
CA ASP A 35 12.03 -17.66 -15.06
C ASP A 35 11.87 -17.54 -13.54
N ARG A 36 10.61 -17.57 -13.07
CA ARG A 36 10.24 -17.37 -11.67
C ARG A 36 11.01 -18.26 -10.68
N ASP A 37 11.25 -19.51 -11.08
CA ASP A 37 11.89 -20.50 -10.21
C ASP A 37 13.41 -20.29 -10.11
N ARG A 38 13.99 -19.55 -11.05
CA ARG A 38 15.44 -19.34 -11.17
C ARG A 38 15.90 -17.90 -10.90
N LEU A 39 14.97 -16.98 -10.62
CA LEU A 39 15.25 -15.54 -10.49
C LEU A 39 16.38 -15.21 -9.50
N LEU A 40 16.40 -15.89 -8.36
CA LEU A 40 17.37 -15.69 -7.28
C LEU A 40 18.10 -16.99 -6.94
N GLU A 41 18.37 -17.85 -7.92
CA GLU A 41 19.08 -19.12 -7.72
C GLU A 41 20.58 -18.87 -7.47
N ASP A 42 21.22 -18.09 -8.32
CA ASP A 42 22.64 -17.76 -8.20
C ASP A 42 22.87 -16.62 -7.19
N PRO A 43 23.91 -16.68 -6.34
CA PRO A 43 24.25 -15.62 -5.40
C PRO A 43 24.50 -14.24 -6.02
N TYR A 44 24.80 -14.17 -7.31
CA TYR A 44 25.00 -12.94 -8.05
C TYR A 44 23.79 -12.52 -8.89
N SER A 45 22.66 -13.21 -8.74
CA SER A 45 21.40 -12.85 -9.39
C SER A 45 20.78 -11.60 -8.79
N ALA A 46 20.12 -10.83 -9.64
CA ALA A 46 19.33 -9.68 -9.27
C ALA A 46 18.03 -9.62 -10.07
N VAL A 47 16.95 -9.20 -9.42
CA VAL A 47 15.67 -8.91 -10.08
C VAL A 47 15.41 -7.41 -9.99
N VAL A 48 15.10 -6.78 -11.11
CA VAL A 48 14.84 -5.34 -11.19
C VAL A 48 13.34 -5.07 -11.27
N SER A 49 12.90 -3.93 -10.70
CA SER A 49 11.54 -3.45 -10.91
C SER A 49 11.37 -2.90 -12.33
N GLU A 50 10.14 -2.90 -12.84
CA GLU A 50 9.82 -2.40 -14.18
C GLU A 50 10.24 -0.93 -14.34
N SER A 51 9.91 -0.08 -13.37
CA SER A 51 10.23 1.33 -13.40
C SER A 51 11.75 1.58 -13.39
N PHE A 52 12.50 0.80 -12.61
CA PHE A 52 13.95 0.92 -12.54
C PHE A 52 14.61 0.37 -13.82
N ALA A 53 14.12 -0.76 -14.35
CA ALA A 53 14.60 -1.31 -15.61
C ALA A 53 14.48 -0.28 -16.75
N ARG A 54 13.32 0.35 -16.90
CA ARG A 54 13.11 1.42 -17.90
C ARG A 54 14.05 2.61 -17.69
N LYS A 55 14.32 2.99 -16.44
CA LYS A 55 15.16 4.14 -16.09
C LYS A 55 16.64 3.90 -16.43
N ILE A 56 17.16 2.69 -16.18
CA ILE A 56 18.58 2.38 -16.36
C ILE A 56 18.89 1.84 -17.76
N PHE A 57 18.05 0.96 -18.30
CA PHE A 57 18.27 0.30 -19.59
C PHE A 57 17.52 0.98 -20.74
N GLY A 58 16.48 1.80 -20.46
CA GLY A 58 15.61 2.38 -21.48
C GLY A 58 14.72 1.32 -22.11
N ASN A 59 14.89 1.12 -23.42
CA ASN A 59 14.14 0.12 -24.19
C ASN A 59 14.95 -1.18 -24.44
N ASP A 60 16.18 -1.26 -23.93
CA ASP A 60 16.99 -2.43 -24.07
C ASP A 60 16.51 -3.56 -23.16
N ASP A 61 16.66 -4.81 -23.61
CA ASP A 61 16.42 -5.99 -22.79
C ASP A 61 17.32 -5.99 -21.54
N PRO A 62 16.77 -6.00 -20.33
CA PRO A 62 17.55 -5.99 -19.09
C PRO A 62 18.14 -7.36 -18.73
N ILE A 63 17.58 -8.47 -19.23
CA ILE A 63 18.00 -9.83 -18.85
C ILE A 63 19.45 -10.09 -19.29
N GLY A 64 20.23 -10.68 -18.39
CA GLY A 64 21.64 -10.99 -18.63
C GLY A 64 22.59 -9.81 -18.53
N LYS A 65 22.08 -8.58 -18.35
CA LYS A 65 22.96 -7.41 -18.15
C LYS A 65 23.51 -7.37 -16.72
N SER A 66 24.74 -6.86 -16.59
CA SER A 66 25.44 -6.75 -15.32
C SER A 66 25.29 -5.36 -14.73
N LEU A 67 24.89 -5.28 -13.46
CA LEU A 67 24.80 -4.07 -12.66
C LEU A 67 25.86 -4.10 -11.57
N ARG A 68 26.66 -3.06 -11.45
CA ARG A 68 27.63 -2.93 -10.36
C ARG A 68 26.95 -2.25 -9.16
N ILE A 69 26.88 -2.99 -8.04
CA ILE A 69 26.24 -2.55 -6.79
C ILE A 69 27.22 -2.03 -5.74
N SER A 70 28.51 -2.35 -5.89
CA SER A 70 29.61 -1.81 -5.09
C SER A 70 30.88 -1.76 -5.92
N ASP A 71 31.99 -1.28 -5.35
CA ASP A 71 33.28 -1.22 -6.05
C ASP A 71 33.81 -2.61 -6.44
N SER A 72 33.45 -3.65 -5.68
CA SER A 72 33.91 -5.03 -5.86
C SER A 72 32.86 -6.00 -6.38
N THR A 73 31.56 -5.60 -6.44
CA THR A 73 30.47 -6.53 -6.69
C THR A 73 29.59 -6.08 -7.84
N SER A 74 29.45 -7.00 -8.79
CA SER A 74 28.46 -6.92 -9.85
C SER A 74 27.44 -8.04 -9.72
N VAL A 75 26.21 -7.76 -10.08
CA VAL A 75 25.10 -8.72 -10.12
C VAL A 75 24.51 -8.77 -11.52
N MET A 76 24.03 -9.93 -11.93
CA MET A 76 23.42 -10.15 -13.23
C MET A 76 21.90 -10.07 -13.09
N VAL A 77 21.25 -9.32 -13.96
CA VAL A 77 19.80 -9.25 -14.02
C VAL A 77 19.25 -10.56 -14.57
N THR A 78 18.45 -11.24 -13.76
CA THR A 78 17.82 -12.53 -14.08
C THR A 78 16.32 -12.42 -14.30
N GLY A 79 15.73 -11.28 -13.94
CA GLY A 79 14.31 -11.04 -14.16
C GLY A 79 13.89 -9.62 -13.95
N VAL A 80 12.68 -9.33 -14.42
CA VAL A 80 11.97 -8.07 -14.24
C VAL A 80 10.66 -8.36 -13.51
N MET A 81 10.40 -7.64 -12.43
CA MET A 81 9.15 -7.73 -11.67
C MET A 81 8.35 -6.44 -11.80
N GLU A 82 7.04 -6.53 -11.59
CA GLU A 82 6.19 -5.36 -11.40
C GLU A 82 6.63 -4.59 -10.15
N ASP A 83 6.48 -3.26 -10.16
CA ASP A 83 6.84 -2.42 -9.01
C ASP A 83 6.08 -2.87 -7.76
N ILE A 84 6.79 -3.06 -6.64
CA ILE A 84 6.18 -3.45 -5.37
C ILE A 84 5.40 -2.25 -4.84
N ASN A 85 4.08 -2.33 -4.92
CA ASN A 85 3.16 -1.34 -4.42
C ASN A 85 2.22 -1.96 -3.38
N ARG A 86 1.77 -1.17 -2.41
CA ARG A 86 0.75 -1.57 -1.41
C ARG A 86 1.08 -2.88 -0.69
N SER A 87 2.34 -3.09 -0.38
CA SER A 87 2.83 -4.27 0.32
C SER A 87 3.51 -3.87 1.63
N VAL A 88 3.54 -4.81 2.59
CA VAL A 88 4.39 -4.71 3.78
C VAL A 88 5.88 -4.84 3.43
N ILE A 89 6.18 -5.49 2.30
CA ILE A 89 7.54 -5.50 1.74
C ILE A 89 7.80 -4.10 1.17
N PRO A 90 8.92 -3.46 1.51
CA PRO A 90 9.25 -2.14 1.00
C PRO A 90 9.44 -2.16 -0.51
N ASN A 91 9.20 -1.02 -1.14
CA ASN A 91 9.50 -0.85 -2.56
C ASN A 91 10.97 -1.17 -2.80
N ALA A 92 11.22 -1.95 -3.83
CA ALA A 92 12.56 -2.33 -4.24
C ALA A 92 12.74 -2.03 -5.72
N ASP A 93 13.72 -1.21 -6.03
CA ASP A 93 14.20 -1.05 -7.41
C ASP A 93 15.00 -2.28 -7.84
N LEU A 94 15.71 -2.89 -6.87
CA LEU A 94 16.58 -4.02 -7.08
C LEU A 94 16.47 -5.01 -5.92
N LEU A 95 16.09 -6.25 -6.22
CA LEU A 95 16.18 -7.40 -5.31
C LEU A 95 17.47 -8.16 -5.59
N VAL A 96 18.28 -8.35 -4.54
CA VAL A 96 19.58 -9.02 -4.61
C VAL A 96 19.63 -10.13 -3.55
N ARG A 97 20.41 -11.16 -3.82
CA ARG A 97 20.60 -12.26 -2.87
C ARG A 97 21.14 -11.76 -1.52
N ILE A 98 20.57 -12.29 -0.43
CA ILE A 98 20.94 -11.90 0.93
C ILE A 98 22.40 -12.19 1.27
N GLU A 99 23.03 -13.14 0.59
CA GLU A 99 24.46 -13.46 0.74
C GLU A 99 25.35 -12.28 0.40
N ARG A 100 24.89 -11.34 -0.44
CA ARG A 100 25.63 -10.11 -0.80
C ARG A 100 25.53 -9.02 0.26
N VAL A 101 24.61 -9.14 1.23
CA VAL A 101 24.46 -8.12 2.29
C VAL A 101 25.72 -7.98 3.14
N THR A 102 26.49 -9.04 3.30
CA THR A 102 27.73 -9.05 4.08
C THR A 102 28.82 -8.14 3.53
N GLU A 103 28.76 -7.83 2.24
CA GLU A 103 29.67 -6.88 1.59
C GLU A 103 29.46 -5.44 2.06
N PHE A 104 28.23 -5.13 2.48
CA PHE A 104 27.86 -3.81 2.98
C PHE A 104 27.67 -3.77 4.50
N ASN A 105 27.47 -4.92 5.12
CA ASN A 105 27.26 -5.06 6.55
C ASN A 105 27.84 -6.38 7.07
N GLN A 106 29.07 -6.33 7.52
CA GLN A 106 29.75 -7.50 8.08
C GLN A 106 29.07 -8.06 9.34
N SER A 107 28.23 -7.26 10.01
CA SER A 107 27.44 -7.73 11.15
C SER A 107 26.40 -8.83 10.80
N LEU A 108 26.16 -9.04 9.51
CA LEU A 108 25.28 -10.11 9.00
C LEU A 108 26.06 -11.33 8.50
N SER A 109 27.39 -11.38 8.74
CA SER A 109 28.21 -12.51 8.32
C SER A 109 27.84 -13.78 9.09
N LYS A 110 27.60 -14.87 8.35
CA LYS A 110 27.36 -16.21 8.92
C LYS A 110 28.59 -16.78 9.64
N THR A 111 29.78 -16.26 9.35
CA THR A 111 31.05 -16.76 9.89
C THR A 111 31.44 -16.16 11.23
N ASN A 112 30.74 -15.11 11.68
CA ASN A 112 31.02 -14.50 12.97
C ASN A 112 29.81 -14.66 13.92
N PRO A 113 29.80 -15.66 14.81
CA PRO A 113 28.70 -15.94 15.71
C PRO A 113 28.46 -14.83 16.77
N GLY A 114 29.40 -13.91 16.95
CA GLY A 114 29.25 -12.75 17.83
C GLY A 114 28.52 -11.57 17.19
N ASN A 115 28.31 -11.60 15.88
CA ASN A 115 27.63 -10.52 15.18
C ASN A 115 26.10 -10.64 15.36
N ALA A 116 25.46 -9.53 15.68
CA ALA A 116 24.01 -9.39 15.70
C ALA A 116 23.57 -8.49 14.57
N GLY A 117 23.03 -9.09 13.52
CA GLY A 117 22.33 -8.39 12.45
C GLY A 117 20.83 -8.69 12.55
N SER A 118 20.00 -7.75 12.10
CA SER A 118 18.56 -7.97 12.00
C SER A 118 18.14 -8.30 10.58
N CYS A 119 17.39 -9.36 10.42
CA CYS A 119 16.68 -9.69 9.19
C CYS A 119 15.21 -9.96 9.52
N VAL A 120 14.35 -9.79 8.51
CA VAL A 120 12.95 -10.19 8.62
C VAL A 120 12.82 -11.59 8.05
N SER A 121 12.26 -12.51 8.83
CA SER A 121 12.01 -13.89 8.40
C SER A 121 10.52 -14.10 8.24
N PHE A 122 10.12 -14.64 7.10
CA PHE A 122 8.76 -15.06 6.83
C PHE A 122 8.69 -16.58 6.80
N LEU A 123 7.59 -17.12 7.31
CA LEU A 123 7.36 -18.55 7.37
C LEU A 123 6.07 -18.90 6.64
N LEU A 124 6.16 -19.81 5.67
CA LEU A 124 4.99 -20.43 5.06
C LEU A 124 4.64 -21.68 5.85
N LEU A 125 3.50 -21.66 6.53
CA LEU A 125 3.03 -22.79 7.31
C LEU A 125 2.36 -23.82 6.39
N LYS A 126 2.51 -25.10 6.72
CA LYS A 126 1.75 -26.15 6.05
C LYS A 126 0.25 -26.00 6.36
N PRO A 127 -0.63 -26.41 5.44
CA PRO A 127 -2.06 -26.39 5.69
C PRO A 127 -2.44 -27.04 7.03
N GLY A 128 -3.27 -26.35 7.82
CA GLY A 128 -3.71 -26.83 9.13
C GLY A 128 -2.73 -26.57 10.29
N MET A 129 -1.56 -26.00 10.05
CA MET A 129 -0.65 -25.60 11.13
C MET A 129 -0.93 -24.17 11.60
N ASP A 130 -0.90 -23.96 12.92
CA ASP A 130 -0.97 -22.67 13.57
C ASP A 130 0.16 -22.53 14.58
N LEU A 131 0.78 -21.36 14.65
CA LEU A 131 1.82 -21.01 15.62
C LEU A 131 1.31 -20.13 16.75
N LYS A 132 0.00 -19.84 16.78
CA LYS A 132 -0.62 -19.11 17.89
C LYS A 132 -0.44 -19.90 19.20
N GLY A 133 0.03 -19.22 20.24
CA GLY A 133 0.26 -19.83 21.54
C GLY A 133 1.55 -20.65 21.68
N ARG A 134 2.39 -20.76 20.63
CA ARG A 134 3.68 -21.45 20.69
C ARG A 134 4.87 -20.52 20.94
N THR A 135 4.62 -19.36 21.51
CA THR A 135 5.66 -18.35 21.79
C THR A 135 6.79 -18.91 22.65
N ASP A 136 6.46 -19.71 23.68
CA ASP A 136 7.45 -20.28 24.61
C ASP A 136 8.36 -21.31 23.92
N GLU A 137 7.79 -22.14 23.05
CA GLU A 137 8.56 -23.12 22.26
C GLU A 137 9.53 -22.41 21.31
N ILE A 138 9.04 -21.38 20.64
CA ILE A 138 9.84 -20.56 19.72
C ILE A 138 10.96 -19.84 20.46
N GLN A 139 10.64 -19.26 21.61
CA GLN A 139 11.62 -18.59 22.45
C GLN A 139 12.69 -19.55 22.98
N SER A 140 12.30 -20.73 23.41
CA SER A 140 13.23 -21.79 23.85
C SER A 140 14.17 -22.20 22.71
N PHE A 141 13.62 -22.39 21.50
CA PHE A 141 14.40 -22.69 20.30
C PHE A 141 15.43 -21.61 19.99
N PHE A 142 15.07 -20.32 20.11
CA PHE A 142 16.01 -19.23 19.87
C PHE A 142 17.03 -19.07 21.02
N LYS A 143 16.65 -19.26 22.27
CA LYS A 143 17.57 -19.23 23.42
C LYS A 143 18.65 -20.31 23.31
N GLU A 144 18.31 -21.47 22.79
CA GLU A 144 19.29 -22.53 22.58
C GLU A 144 20.33 -22.18 21.50
N ARG A 145 19.92 -21.50 20.43
CA ARG A 145 20.71 -21.29 19.21
C ARG A 145 21.40 -19.92 19.11
N TYR A 146 20.79 -18.89 19.68
CA TYR A 146 21.26 -17.52 19.50
C TYR A 146 21.60 -16.86 20.81
N TRP A 147 22.81 -16.37 20.93
CA TRP A 147 23.32 -15.74 22.15
C TRP A 147 22.50 -14.51 22.59
N ILE A 148 21.96 -13.70 21.66
CA ILE A 148 21.14 -12.52 21.96
C ILE A 148 19.86 -12.87 22.75
N TYR A 149 19.29 -14.06 22.52
CA TYR A 149 18.15 -14.57 23.29
C TYR A 149 18.60 -15.27 24.58
N ARG A 150 19.78 -15.93 24.55
CA ARG A 150 20.33 -16.62 25.72
C ARG A 150 20.69 -15.66 26.85
N TYR A 151 21.20 -14.47 26.51
CA TYR A 151 21.57 -13.42 27.48
C TYR A 151 20.46 -12.37 27.68
N ASP A 152 19.23 -12.65 27.26
CA ASP A 152 18.03 -11.82 27.43
C ASP A 152 18.14 -10.39 26.86
N PHE A 153 19.03 -10.16 25.88
CA PHE A 153 19.02 -8.91 25.09
C PHE A 153 17.74 -8.78 24.27
N VAL A 154 17.20 -9.91 23.79
CA VAL A 154 15.89 -10.00 23.18
C VAL A 154 15.03 -10.86 24.09
N LYS A 155 14.00 -10.26 24.66
CA LYS A 155 13.17 -10.88 25.72
C LYS A 155 12.08 -11.79 25.17
N GLU A 156 11.61 -11.54 23.96
CA GLU A 156 10.44 -12.23 23.40
C GLU A 156 10.59 -12.45 21.89
N ALA A 157 10.21 -13.62 21.44
CA ALA A 157 10.07 -13.94 20.03
C ALA A 157 8.58 -14.16 19.73
N ARG A 158 8.01 -13.40 18.81
CA ARG A 158 6.62 -13.53 18.38
C ARG A 158 6.50 -13.85 16.91
N VAL A 159 5.56 -14.73 16.57
CA VAL A 159 5.12 -14.91 15.20
C VAL A 159 3.87 -14.06 14.98
N VAL A 160 3.93 -13.22 13.98
CA VAL A 160 2.84 -12.28 13.64
C VAL A 160 2.28 -12.68 12.27
N PRO A 161 0.96 -12.88 12.12
CA PRO A 161 0.34 -13.10 10.81
C PRO A 161 0.67 -11.97 9.84
N LEU A 162 0.89 -12.29 8.57
CA LEU A 162 1.23 -11.30 7.53
C LEU A 162 0.19 -10.18 7.43
N SER A 163 -1.11 -10.52 7.59
CA SER A 163 -2.22 -9.57 7.63
C SER A 163 -2.12 -8.50 8.71
N ASP A 164 -1.47 -8.85 9.83
CA ASP A 164 -1.42 -8.00 11.02
C ASP A 164 -0.16 -7.14 11.09
N ILE A 165 0.80 -7.36 10.18
CA ILE A 165 2.08 -6.64 10.19
C ILE A 165 1.90 -5.15 9.92
N TYR A 166 1.04 -4.77 8.98
CA TYR A 166 0.92 -3.37 8.53
C TYR A 166 0.51 -2.43 9.65
N PHE A 167 -0.48 -2.83 10.47
CA PHE A 167 -0.95 -2.05 11.63
C PHE A 167 -0.47 -2.63 12.97
N GLY A 168 0.38 -3.65 12.93
CA GLY A 168 0.95 -4.27 14.10
C GLY A 168 2.10 -3.47 14.69
N ASN A 169 2.34 -3.67 15.98
CA ASN A 169 3.52 -3.11 16.64
C ASN A 169 4.69 -4.09 16.47
N THR A 170 5.24 -4.18 15.25
CA THR A 170 6.42 -5.01 14.99
C THR A 170 7.68 -4.18 15.11
N ALA A 171 8.71 -4.73 15.75
CA ALA A 171 9.99 -4.04 15.97
C ALA A 171 10.83 -3.87 14.68
N SER A 172 10.33 -4.27 13.52
CA SER A 172 11.08 -4.20 12.27
C SER A 172 10.89 -2.88 11.56
N HIS A 173 11.94 -2.09 11.49
CA HIS A 173 12.01 -0.87 10.67
C HIS A 173 12.24 -1.15 9.17
N SER A 174 12.34 -2.43 8.79
CA SER A 174 12.61 -2.87 7.41
C SER A 174 11.33 -3.18 6.63
N LEU A 175 10.16 -3.10 7.25
CA LEU A 175 8.86 -3.34 6.61
C LEU A 175 8.04 -2.05 6.57
N ASN A 176 7.17 -1.95 5.56
CA ASN A 176 6.20 -0.87 5.49
C ASN A 176 5.14 -1.07 6.58
N GLN A 177 5.00 -0.09 7.45
CA GLN A 177 4.03 -0.09 8.53
C GLN A 177 3.19 1.18 8.50
N GLY A 178 1.90 1.04 8.77
CA GLY A 178 0.98 2.15 8.94
C GLY A 178 0.72 2.44 10.42
N ASP A 179 0.51 3.69 10.75
CA ASP A 179 0.05 4.07 12.09
C ASP A 179 -1.48 3.98 12.16
N LYS A 180 -1.97 2.97 12.89
CA LYS A 180 -3.40 2.76 13.10
C LYS A 180 -4.06 3.94 13.81
N ARG A 181 -3.37 4.56 14.77
CA ARG A 181 -3.91 5.71 15.53
C ARG A 181 -4.06 6.92 14.62
N PHE A 182 -3.03 7.18 13.83
CA PHE A 182 -3.06 8.27 12.85
C PHE A 182 -4.17 8.06 11.81
N SER A 183 -4.33 6.85 11.30
CA SER A 183 -5.41 6.51 10.35
C SER A 183 -6.80 6.72 10.98
N LEU A 184 -6.99 6.33 12.26
CA LEU A 184 -8.24 6.55 12.99
C LEU A 184 -8.52 8.05 13.22
N VAL A 185 -7.50 8.84 13.54
CA VAL A 185 -7.64 10.31 13.70
C VAL A 185 -8.07 10.94 12.38
N LEU A 186 -7.41 10.61 11.27
CA LEU A 186 -7.79 11.12 9.94
C LEU A 186 -9.23 10.74 9.56
N MET A 187 -9.62 9.49 9.81
CA MET A 187 -10.97 9.02 9.57
C MET A 187 -12.00 9.78 10.44
N SER A 188 -11.68 9.99 11.70
CA SER A 188 -12.57 10.75 12.64
C SER A 188 -12.76 12.20 12.18
N VAL A 189 -11.69 12.86 11.74
CA VAL A 189 -11.75 14.22 11.19
C VAL A 189 -12.62 14.24 9.93
N GLY A 190 -12.45 13.26 9.02
CA GLY A 190 -13.28 13.14 7.82
C GLY A 190 -14.76 12.97 8.14
N ILE A 191 -15.09 12.14 9.13
CA ILE A 191 -16.46 11.93 9.61
C ILE A 191 -17.03 13.23 10.22
N LEU A 192 -16.27 13.95 11.02
CA LEU A 192 -16.71 15.23 11.60
C LEU A 192 -17.02 16.26 10.49
N ILE A 193 -16.15 16.40 9.50
CA ILE A 193 -16.39 17.29 8.37
C ILE A 193 -17.68 16.91 7.63
N LEU A 194 -17.91 15.62 7.42
CA LEU A 194 -19.13 15.12 6.81
C LEU A 194 -20.37 15.47 7.63
N ILE A 195 -20.33 15.28 8.94
CA ILE A 195 -21.43 15.66 9.85
C ILE A 195 -21.72 17.14 9.75
N PHE A 196 -20.71 18.01 9.81
CA PHE A 196 -20.90 19.45 9.64
C PHE A 196 -21.47 19.81 8.27
N ALA A 197 -21.05 19.16 7.20
CA ALA A 197 -21.60 19.35 5.87
C ALA A 197 -23.09 18.98 5.81
N ILE A 198 -23.47 17.86 6.43
CA ILE A 198 -24.87 17.41 6.51
C ILE A 198 -25.70 18.42 7.32
N ILE A 199 -25.24 18.88 8.47
CA ILE A 199 -25.95 19.89 9.29
C ILE A 199 -26.14 21.18 8.49
N ASN A 200 -25.08 21.65 7.81
CA ASN A 200 -25.18 22.85 6.98
C ASN A 200 -26.19 22.67 5.84
N TYR A 201 -26.19 21.50 5.18
CA TYR A 201 -27.18 21.17 4.14
C TYR A 201 -28.61 21.17 4.67
N ILE A 202 -28.85 20.55 5.84
CA ILE A 202 -30.17 20.55 6.49
C ILE A 202 -30.62 21.98 6.78
N ASN A 203 -29.78 22.80 7.37
CA ASN A 203 -30.09 24.20 7.70
C ASN A 203 -30.47 25.01 6.44
N LEU A 204 -29.73 24.82 5.33
CA LEU A 204 -30.01 25.47 4.07
C LEU A 204 -31.34 25.02 3.47
N THR A 205 -31.61 23.70 3.52
CA THR A 205 -32.86 23.11 3.01
C THR A 205 -34.06 23.61 3.80
N VAL A 206 -33.98 23.67 5.13
CA VAL A 206 -35.04 24.19 5.98
C VAL A 206 -35.28 25.68 5.72
N ALA A 207 -34.23 26.48 5.55
CA ALA A 207 -34.35 27.90 5.22
C ALA A 207 -35.05 28.15 3.88
N GLN A 208 -34.88 27.25 2.91
CA GLN A 208 -35.52 27.32 1.58
C GLN A 208 -36.89 26.68 1.53
N ALA A 209 -37.33 25.92 2.54
CA ALA A 209 -38.56 25.12 2.51
C ALA A 209 -39.82 25.97 2.22
N GLY A 210 -39.90 27.19 2.76
CA GLY A 210 -41.04 28.09 2.53
C GLY A 210 -41.18 28.57 1.09
N GLN A 211 -40.06 28.84 0.40
CA GLN A 211 -40.05 29.22 -1.00
C GLN A 211 -40.42 28.02 -1.90
N ARG A 212 -39.81 26.85 -1.62
CA ARG A 212 -40.12 25.60 -2.35
C ARG A 212 -41.57 25.19 -2.18
N ALA A 213 -42.18 25.33 -0.99
CA ALA A 213 -43.60 25.03 -0.76
C ALA A 213 -44.50 25.91 -1.59
N LYS A 214 -44.22 27.22 -1.74
CA LYS A 214 -45.00 28.12 -2.62
C LYS A 214 -44.89 27.69 -4.08
N GLU A 215 -43.70 27.39 -4.57
CA GLU A 215 -43.49 26.91 -5.94
C GLU A 215 -44.26 25.63 -6.23
N MET A 216 -44.17 24.65 -5.32
CA MET A 216 -44.91 23.39 -5.44
C MET A 216 -46.41 23.57 -5.40
N ALA A 217 -46.95 24.46 -4.54
CA ALA A 217 -48.37 24.77 -4.49
C ALA A 217 -48.86 25.38 -5.81
N THR A 218 -48.13 26.33 -6.37
CA THR A 218 -48.44 26.97 -7.64
C THR A 218 -48.48 25.95 -8.79
N ARG A 219 -47.47 25.09 -8.88
CA ARG A 219 -47.39 24.04 -9.93
C ARG A 219 -48.55 23.04 -9.79
N ARG A 220 -48.93 22.71 -8.56
CA ARG A 220 -50.06 21.82 -8.30
C ARG A 220 -51.41 22.41 -8.71
N LEU A 221 -51.58 23.72 -8.55
CA LEU A 221 -52.76 24.44 -9.03
C LEU A 221 -52.81 24.46 -10.56
N LEU A 222 -51.63 24.40 -11.23
CA LEU A 222 -51.52 24.32 -12.71
C LEU A 222 -51.63 22.89 -13.24
N GLY A 223 -51.95 21.88 -12.38
CA GLY A 223 -52.27 20.53 -12.80
C GLY A 223 -51.13 19.50 -12.71
N SER A 224 -49.94 19.86 -12.15
CA SER A 224 -48.85 18.91 -11.97
C SER A 224 -49.21 17.83 -10.93
N SER A 225 -48.87 16.58 -11.24
CA SER A 225 -49.07 15.44 -10.32
C SER A 225 -48.02 15.45 -9.19
N ARG A 226 -48.33 14.80 -8.06
CA ARG A 226 -47.39 14.64 -6.94
C ARG A 226 -46.13 13.88 -7.36
N VAL A 227 -46.27 12.86 -8.18
CA VAL A 227 -45.16 12.03 -8.67
C VAL A 227 -44.23 12.84 -9.55
N GLU A 228 -44.78 13.67 -10.43
CA GLU A 228 -43.99 14.53 -11.32
C GLU A 228 -43.17 15.55 -10.54
N LEU A 229 -43.74 16.20 -9.53
CA LEU A 229 -43.04 17.12 -8.64
C LEU A 229 -41.94 16.42 -7.84
N PHE A 230 -42.25 15.23 -7.32
CA PHE A 230 -41.24 14.43 -6.59
C PHE A 230 -40.07 14.00 -7.47
N LEU A 231 -40.36 13.45 -8.66
CA LEU A 231 -39.32 13.05 -9.60
C LEU A 231 -38.42 14.23 -10.02
N ARG A 232 -39.00 15.42 -10.22
CA ARG A 232 -38.27 16.61 -10.55
C ARG A 232 -37.29 17.02 -9.42
N LEU A 233 -37.75 17.03 -8.16
CA LEU A 233 -36.92 17.32 -7.02
C LEU A 233 -35.82 16.30 -6.85
N MET A 234 -36.12 15.02 -7.04
CA MET A 234 -35.08 13.97 -7.02
C MET A 234 -34.04 14.16 -8.12
N LEU A 235 -34.46 14.48 -9.34
CA LEU A 235 -33.53 14.71 -10.45
C LEU A 235 -32.62 15.93 -10.18
N GLU A 236 -33.18 17.04 -9.67
CA GLU A 236 -32.43 18.22 -9.30
C GLU A 236 -31.39 17.91 -8.21
N ALA A 237 -31.81 17.25 -7.13
CA ALA A 237 -30.93 16.86 -6.04
C ALA A 237 -29.84 15.87 -6.50
N THR A 238 -30.20 14.89 -7.32
CA THR A 238 -29.24 13.92 -7.87
C THR A 238 -28.23 14.60 -8.78
N PHE A 239 -28.67 15.51 -9.64
CA PHE A 239 -27.77 16.27 -10.52
C PHE A 239 -26.76 17.09 -9.71
N LEU A 240 -27.23 17.85 -8.70
CA LEU A 240 -26.37 18.63 -7.83
C LEU A 240 -25.38 17.73 -7.07
N THR A 241 -25.83 16.56 -6.61
CA THR A 241 -24.96 15.58 -5.92
C THR A 241 -23.86 15.09 -6.85
N VAL A 242 -24.19 14.72 -8.10
CA VAL A 242 -23.20 14.26 -9.10
C VAL A 242 -22.17 15.36 -9.39
N VAL A 243 -22.62 16.59 -9.61
CA VAL A 243 -21.71 17.72 -9.87
C VAL A 243 -20.80 17.99 -8.68
N SER A 244 -21.36 18.03 -7.48
CA SER A 244 -20.60 18.24 -6.24
C SER A 244 -19.58 17.13 -6.01
N PHE A 245 -19.96 15.89 -6.26
CA PHE A 245 -19.07 14.73 -6.13
C PHE A 245 -17.92 14.77 -7.16
N ALA A 246 -18.22 15.14 -8.41
CA ALA A 246 -17.20 15.29 -9.45
C ALA A 246 -16.18 16.39 -9.09
N ILE A 247 -16.65 17.53 -8.60
CA ILE A 247 -15.79 18.61 -8.11
C ILE A 247 -14.94 18.15 -6.91
N GLY A 248 -15.56 17.44 -5.96
CA GLY A 248 -14.86 16.85 -4.81
C GLY A 248 -13.74 15.89 -5.21
N LEU A 249 -13.99 15.02 -6.20
CA LEU A 249 -12.97 14.12 -6.76
C LEU A 249 -11.84 14.89 -7.45
N MET A 250 -12.14 15.97 -8.16
CA MET A 250 -11.11 16.82 -8.76
C MET A 250 -10.18 17.42 -7.69
N PHE A 251 -10.74 17.98 -6.62
CA PHE A 251 -9.94 18.50 -5.52
C PHE A 251 -9.14 17.43 -4.81
N ALA A 252 -9.74 16.26 -4.56
CA ALA A 252 -9.06 15.12 -3.97
C ALA A 252 -7.87 14.66 -4.84
N LYS A 253 -8.05 14.59 -6.17
CA LYS A 253 -6.98 14.25 -7.12
C LYS A 253 -5.86 15.27 -7.11
N ALA A 254 -6.18 16.56 -7.06
CA ALA A 254 -5.19 17.64 -7.01
C ALA A 254 -4.42 17.66 -5.68
N ALA A 255 -5.07 17.30 -4.56
CA ALA A 255 -4.44 17.23 -3.23
C ALA A 255 -3.58 15.96 -3.02
N LEU A 256 -3.81 14.89 -3.80
CA LEU A 256 -3.17 13.59 -3.62
C LEU A 256 -1.63 13.65 -3.63
N PRO A 257 -0.93 14.32 -4.57
CA PRO A 257 0.52 14.39 -4.56
C PRO A 257 1.06 15.05 -3.28
N TYR A 258 0.42 16.12 -2.81
CA TYR A 258 0.81 16.80 -1.57
C TYR A 258 0.60 15.90 -0.34
N ALA A 259 -0.50 15.14 -0.32
CA ALA A 259 -0.76 14.18 0.75
C ALA A 259 0.29 13.05 0.74
N ASN A 260 0.65 12.54 -0.42
CA ASN A 260 1.67 11.50 -0.58
C ASN A 260 3.04 11.97 -0.08
N ASP A 261 3.44 13.19 -0.43
CA ASP A 261 4.71 13.77 0.01
C ASP A 261 4.73 14.02 1.52
N LEU A 262 3.64 14.56 2.07
CA LEU A 262 3.54 14.88 3.50
C LEU A 262 3.52 13.60 4.37
N LEU A 263 2.78 12.59 3.94
CA LEU A 263 2.58 11.36 4.69
C LEU A 263 3.60 10.28 4.35
N GLN A 264 4.47 10.52 3.37
CA GLN A 264 5.46 9.56 2.85
C GLN A 264 4.81 8.22 2.46
N VAL A 265 3.60 8.28 1.86
CA VAL A 265 2.81 7.14 1.39
C VAL A 265 2.56 7.24 -0.11
N ARG A 266 2.14 6.16 -0.73
CA ARG A 266 1.73 6.13 -2.14
C ARG A 266 0.23 5.84 -2.24
N LEU A 267 -0.59 6.83 -1.97
CA LEU A 267 -2.04 6.75 -2.19
C LEU A 267 -2.32 6.92 -3.68
N THR A 268 -3.22 6.11 -4.24
CA THR A 268 -3.66 6.19 -5.63
C THR A 268 -5.18 6.09 -5.72
N PHE A 269 -5.77 6.59 -6.79
CA PHE A 269 -7.21 6.51 -7.06
C PHE A 269 -7.65 5.16 -7.63
N ASP A 270 -6.72 4.25 -7.96
CA ASP A 270 -7.04 2.96 -8.61
C ASP A 270 -8.00 2.10 -7.80
N VAL A 271 -7.99 2.26 -6.46
CA VAL A 271 -8.94 1.57 -5.56
C VAL A 271 -10.38 1.97 -5.88
N LEU A 272 -10.62 3.24 -6.21
CA LEU A 272 -11.96 3.73 -6.55
C LEU A 272 -12.46 3.20 -7.90
N ALA A 273 -11.57 2.76 -8.77
CA ALA A 273 -11.91 2.15 -10.06
C ALA A 273 -12.33 0.68 -9.94
N THR A 274 -12.29 0.08 -8.75
CA THR A 274 -12.77 -1.29 -8.57
C THR A 274 -14.31 -1.35 -8.60
N PRO A 275 -14.90 -2.44 -9.12
CA PRO A 275 -16.36 -2.57 -9.24
C PRO A 275 -17.14 -2.34 -7.93
N LEU A 276 -16.53 -2.76 -6.80
CA LEU A 276 -17.11 -2.59 -5.47
C LEU A 276 -17.26 -1.11 -5.10
N TRP A 277 -16.21 -0.31 -5.30
CA TRP A 277 -16.23 1.11 -4.96
C TRP A 277 -17.09 1.93 -5.94
N ILE A 278 -17.09 1.57 -7.23
CA ILE A 278 -18.00 2.18 -8.20
C ILE A 278 -19.46 1.93 -7.78
N GLY A 279 -19.81 0.70 -7.40
CA GLY A 279 -21.14 0.36 -6.89
C GLY A 279 -21.51 1.15 -5.63
N ALA A 280 -20.57 1.28 -4.68
CA ALA A 280 -20.76 2.05 -3.45
C ALA A 280 -21.00 3.55 -3.73
N ILE A 281 -20.23 4.14 -4.65
CA ILE A 281 -20.38 5.53 -5.07
C ILE A 281 -21.75 5.77 -5.74
N LEU A 282 -22.15 4.90 -6.66
CA LEU A 282 -23.46 4.99 -7.31
C LEU A 282 -24.60 4.86 -6.30
N LEU A 283 -24.50 3.91 -5.39
CA LEU A 283 -25.47 3.73 -4.31
C LEU A 283 -25.56 4.99 -3.43
N PHE A 284 -24.41 5.57 -3.07
CA PHE A 284 -24.35 6.80 -2.27
C PHE A 284 -25.03 7.97 -2.98
N ILE A 285 -24.78 8.17 -4.28
CA ILE A 285 -25.42 9.23 -5.10
C ILE A 285 -26.94 9.04 -5.13
N VAL A 286 -27.41 7.82 -5.37
CA VAL A 286 -28.86 7.52 -5.41
C VAL A 286 -29.50 7.74 -4.05
N LEU A 287 -28.90 7.27 -2.96
CA LEU A 287 -29.42 7.46 -1.61
C LEU A 287 -29.47 8.92 -1.22
N THR A 288 -28.42 9.70 -1.50
CA THR A 288 -28.40 11.14 -1.20
C THR A 288 -29.42 11.90 -2.04
N GLY A 289 -29.58 11.58 -3.32
CA GLY A 289 -30.62 12.14 -4.18
C GLY A 289 -32.02 11.82 -3.68
N ALA A 290 -32.28 10.58 -3.26
CA ALA A 290 -33.58 10.16 -2.72
C ALA A 290 -33.92 10.86 -1.38
N LEU A 291 -32.93 10.92 -0.46
CA LEU A 291 -33.12 11.58 0.85
C LEU A 291 -33.26 13.10 0.74
N SER A 292 -32.70 13.72 -0.29
CA SER A 292 -32.80 15.16 -0.53
C SER A 292 -34.09 15.58 -1.23
N GLY A 293 -34.77 14.63 -1.87
CA GLY A 293 -36.04 14.87 -2.58
C GLY A 293 -37.29 14.68 -1.73
N VAL A 294 -37.13 14.22 -0.49
CA VAL A 294 -38.21 14.05 0.49
C VAL A 294 -38.29 15.28 1.40
#